data_887b770c2f29d33112f4ad05c6328ea1
#
_entry.id   887b770c2f29d33112f4ad05c6328ea1
#
_cell.length_a   1.000
_cell.length_b   1.000
_cell.length_c   1.000
_cell.angle_alpha   90.00
_cell.angle_beta   90.00
_cell.angle_gamma   90.00
#
_symmetry.space_group_name_H-M   'P 1'
#
loop_
_entity.id
_entity.type
_entity.pdbx_description
1 polymer ?
#
loop_
_entity_poly.entity_id
_entity_poly.type
_entity_poly.pdbx_seq_one_letter_code
_entity_poly.pdbx_strand_id
1 'polypeptide(L)'
;MATMLVMFRMMKGGLVILIEFFMPMIPPETTHQQKKVRVVFDKKKNKHVPIFYEPESLAAARSKLTAHLSKHVPPEKVTGPVRMVTKWIFPLINGHQNGDWKYTKPDNGNMNKLLEDCMEELGFYKNDAQISSLIVEKFWGEVPGIYIRVEEL
;
A
#
# COMPACT_ATOMS: atom_id res chain seq x y z
N MET A 1 -11.84 -14.28 -9.93
CA MET A 1 -12.16 -12.85 -10.00
C MET A 1 -11.98 -12.22 -8.63
N ALA A 2 -11.22 -11.15 -8.54
CA ALA A 2 -11.16 -10.37 -7.31
C ALA A 2 -12.45 -9.55 -7.21
N THR A 3 -13.28 -9.86 -6.24
CA THR A 3 -14.52 -9.11 -5.98
C THR A 3 -14.16 -7.89 -5.14
N MET A 4 -14.37 -6.71 -5.68
CA MET A 4 -14.35 -5.47 -4.90
C MET A 4 -15.75 -5.27 -4.32
N LEU A 5 -15.81 -5.07 -3.02
CA LEU A 5 -17.03 -4.66 -2.34
C LEU A 5 -16.90 -3.18 -2.01
N VAL A 6 -17.69 -2.34 -2.69
CA VAL A 6 -17.91 -0.95 -2.26
C VAL A 6 -19.28 -0.91 -1.60
N MET A 7 -19.30 -0.65 -0.32
CA MET A 7 -20.54 -0.49 0.44
C MET A 7 -20.67 0.95 0.90
N PHE A 8 -21.87 1.47 0.78
CA PHE A 8 -22.28 2.70 1.40
C PHE A 8 -23.04 2.35 2.67
N ARG A 9 -22.51 2.71 3.82
CA ARG A 9 -23.13 2.44 5.11
C ARG A 9 -23.75 3.72 5.66
N MET A 10 -25.03 3.65 6.02
CA MET A 10 -25.68 4.72 6.77
C MET A 10 -25.23 4.67 8.24
N MET A 11 -24.60 5.74 8.69
CA MET A 11 -24.24 5.95 10.09
C MET A 11 -24.99 7.17 10.64
N LYS A 12 -24.99 7.36 11.97
CA LYS A 12 -25.49 8.59 12.57
C LYS A 12 -24.66 9.77 12.08
N GLY A 13 -25.11 10.46 11.02
CA GLY A 13 -24.37 11.57 10.41
C GLY A 13 -24.27 11.51 8.89
N GLY A 14 -24.72 10.43 8.24
CA GLY A 14 -24.75 10.33 6.78
C GLY A 14 -24.22 9.02 6.20
N LEU A 15 -23.97 9.04 4.90
CA LEU A 15 -23.44 7.93 4.14
C LEU A 15 -21.92 7.87 4.29
N VAL A 16 -21.36 6.77 4.78
CA VAL A 16 -19.92 6.53 4.85
C VAL A 16 -19.50 5.51 3.79
N ILE A 17 -18.30 5.67 3.28
CA ILE A 17 -17.73 4.80 2.26
C ILE A 17 -16.94 3.68 2.95
N LEU A 18 -17.21 2.45 2.57
CA LEU A 18 -16.43 1.27 2.92
C LEU A 18 -16.00 0.58 1.64
N ILE A 19 -14.69 0.46 1.46
CA ILE A 19 -14.06 -0.24 0.33
C ILE A 19 -13.32 -1.44 0.89
N GLU A 20 -13.57 -2.62 0.35
CA GLU A 20 -12.95 -3.86 0.80
C GLU A 20 -12.63 -4.75 -0.39
N PHE A 21 -11.39 -5.23 -0.50
CA PHE A 21 -10.96 -6.13 -1.56
C PHE A 21 -9.69 -6.91 -1.19
N PHE A 22 -9.43 -7.96 -1.95
CA PHE A 22 -8.21 -8.75 -1.90
C PHE A 22 -7.51 -8.73 -3.25
N MET A 23 -6.20 -8.48 -3.25
CA MET A 23 -5.35 -8.53 -4.43
C MET A 23 -4.51 -9.80 -4.41
N PRO A 24 -4.84 -10.85 -5.20
CA PRO A 24 -4.00 -12.03 -5.32
C PRO A 24 -2.68 -11.66 -6.02
N MET A 25 -1.59 -11.76 -5.30
CA MET A 25 -0.25 -11.45 -5.81
C MET A 25 0.81 -11.89 -4.80
N ILE A 26 2.03 -12.06 -5.24
CA ILE A 26 3.15 -12.13 -4.31
C ILE A 26 3.48 -10.71 -3.86
N PRO A 27 3.30 -10.37 -2.56
CA PRO A 27 3.58 -9.03 -2.08
C PRO A 27 5.04 -8.65 -2.33
N PRO A 28 5.33 -7.40 -2.77
CA PRO A 28 6.70 -6.95 -2.93
C PRO A 28 7.41 -6.85 -1.59
N GLU A 29 8.67 -7.25 -1.55
CA GLU A 29 9.53 -7.10 -0.36
C GLU A 29 10.31 -5.79 -0.37
N THR A 30 10.27 -5.07 -1.48
CA THR A 30 10.90 -3.76 -1.63
C THR A 30 10.10 -2.71 -0.87
N THR A 31 10.78 -1.89 -0.08
CA THR A 31 10.15 -0.90 0.79
C THR A 31 10.46 0.53 0.35
N HIS A 32 9.63 1.47 0.82
CA HIS A 32 9.78 2.91 0.56
C HIS A 32 11.16 3.47 0.95
N GLN A 33 11.83 2.92 1.97
CA GLN A 33 13.15 3.36 2.41
C GLN A 33 14.30 3.01 1.45
N GLN A 34 14.04 2.27 0.39
CA GLN A 34 15.07 1.91 -0.59
C GLN A 34 15.38 3.03 -1.60
N LYS A 35 14.80 4.23 -1.44
CA LYS A 35 15.22 5.41 -2.19
C LYS A 35 16.71 5.68 -1.96
N LYS A 36 17.43 5.88 -3.06
CA LYS A 36 18.89 6.09 -3.06
C LYS A 36 19.22 7.52 -3.41
N VAL A 37 20.41 7.97 -2.98
CA VAL A 37 20.98 9.27 -3.30
C VAL A 37 22.19 9.08 -4.18
N ARG A 38 22.27 9.84 -5.27
CA ARG A 38 23.45 9.96 -6.11
C ARG A 38 23.89 11.40 -6.11
N VAL A 39 25.18 11.65 -5.92
CA VAL A 39 25.77 12.99 -6.06
C VAL A 39 26.19 13.19 -7.52
N VAL A 40 25.69 14.25 -8.12
CA VAL A 40 26.07 14.64 -9.49
C VAL A 40 26.59 16.07 -9.50
N PHE A 41 27.47 16.37 -10.44
CA PHE A 41 27.99 17.73 -10.64
C PHE A 41 27.00 18.52 -11.51
N ASP A 42 26.39 19.54 -10.92
CA ASP A 42 25.53 20.48 -11.65
C ASP A 42 26.39 21.58 -12.29
N LYS A 43 26.55 21.50 -13.61
CA LYS A 43 27.35 22.47 -14.38
C LYS A 43 26.80 23.90 -14.30
N LYS A 44 25.47 24.07 -14.17
CA LYS A 44 24.85 25.40 -14.08
C LYS A 44 25.12 26.06 -12.74
N LYS A 45 25.14 25.27 -11.65
CA LYS A 45 25.39 25.75 -10.29
C LYS A 45 26.85 25.64 -9.88
N ASN A 46 27.69 25.01 -10.71
CA ASN A 46 29.11 24.75 -10.47
C ASN A 46 29.36 24.09 -9.10
N LYS A 47 28.53 23.13 -8.71
CA LYS A 47 28.61 22.38 -7.46
C LYS A 47 28.05 20.99 -7.54
N HIS A 48 28.47 20.14 -6.62
CA HIS A 48 27.87 18.83 -6.44
C HIS A 48 26.50 18.95 -5.75
N VAL A 49 25.49 18.34 -6.33
CA VAL A 49 24.14 18.31 -5.79
C VAL A 49 23.67 16.88 -5.59
N PRO A 50 23.00 16.58 -4.48
CA PRO A 50 22.38 15.28 -4.28
C PRO A 50 21.15 15.14 -5.17
N ILE A 51 21.05 14.02 -5.87
CA ILE A 51 19.82 13.62 -6.58
C ILE A 51 19.28 12.39 -5.91
N PHE A 52 18.03 12.49 -5.45
CA PHE A 52 17.27 11.34 -4.96
C PHE A 52 16.66 10.61 -6.15
N TYR A 53 16.83 9.31 -6.20
CA TYR A 53 16.23 8.49 -7.25
C TYR A 53 15.62 7.22 -6.69
N GLU A 54 14.57 6.77 -7.36
CA GLU A 54 13.91 5.52 -7.05
C GLU A 54 14.68 4.38 -7.74
N PRO A 55 15.21 3.37 -6.99
CA PRO A 55 15.81 2.21 -7.61
C PRO A 55 14.81 1.46 -8.49
N GLU A 56 15.32 0.75 -9.51
CA GLU A 56 14.48 -0.02 -10.42
C GLU A 56 13.57 -1.04 -9.68
N SER A 57 14.10 -1.67 -8.63
CA SER A 57 13.32 -2.60 -7.79
C SER A 57 12.13 -1.93 -7.08
N LEU A 58 12.30 -0.68 -6.64
CA LEU A 58 11.23 0.09 -6.00
C LEU A 58 10.21 0.56 -7.04
N ALA A 59 10.66 1.01 -8.20
CA ALA A 59 9.79 1.38 -9.32
C ALA A 59 8.96 0.18 -9.81
N ALA A 60 9.55 -1.01 -9.88
CA ALA A 60 8.86 -2.25 -10.22
C ALA A 60 7.80 -2.63 -9.17
N ALA A 61 8.12 -2.50 -7.88
CA ALA A 61 7.17 -2.74 -6.80
C ALA A 61 5.98 -1.77 -6.86
N ARG A 62 6.25 -0.48 -7.09
CA ARG A 62 5.22 0.55 -7.29
C ARG A 62 4.33 0.22 -8.48
N SER A 63 4.91 -0.11 -9.62
CA SER A 63 4.18 -0.47 -10.84
C SER A 63 3.27 -1.67 -10.62
N LYS A 64 3.77 -2.70 -9.94
CA LYS A 64 2.99 -3.90 -9.61
C LYS A 64 1.81 -3.59 -8.70
N LEU A 65 2.02 -2.82 -7.63
CA LEU A 65 0.94 -2.39 -6.74
C LEU A 65 -0.09 -1.55 -7.48
N THR A 66 0.34 -0.58 -8.26
CA THR A 66 -0.54 0.30 -9.05
C THR A 66 -1.40 -0.50 -10.03
N ALA A 67 -0.81 -1.47 -10.74
CA ALA A 67 -1.54 -2.32 -11.69
C ALA A 67 -2.66 -3.12 -11.01
N HIS A 68 -2.41 -3.67 -9.82
CA HIS A 68 -3.43 -4.38 -9.06
C HIS A 68 -4.48 -3.44 -8.46
N LEU A 69 -4.05 -2.34 -7.85
CA LEU A 69 -4.93 -1.35 -7.21
C LEU A 69 -5.87 -0.65 -8.20
N SER A 70 -5.42 -0.41 -9.43
CA SER A 70 -6.19 0.31 -10.45
C SER A 70 -7.55 -0.33 -10.76
N LYS A 71 -7.69 -1.63 -10.51
CA LYS A 71 -8.94 -2.38 -10.69
C LYS A 71 -9.97 -2.12 -9.59
N HIS A 72 -9.57 -1.47 -8.51
CA HIS A 72 -10.35 -1.30 -7.29
C HIS A 72 -10.53 0.16 -6.88
N VAL A 73 -10.17 1.10 -7.75
CA VAL A 73 -10.32 2.54 -7.47
C VAL A 73 -11.81 2.87 -7.33
N PRO A 74 -12.24 3.51 -6.23
CA PRO A 74 -13.64 3.88 -6.06
C PRO A 74 -14.02 5.00 -7.03
N PRO A 75 -15.31 5.13 -7.39
CA PRO A 75 -15.79 6.18 -8.28
C PRO A 75 -15.59 7.60 -7.70
N GLU A 76 -15.59 7.71 -6.37
CA GLU A 76 -15.35 8.95 -5.65
C GLU A 76 -14.29 8.74 -4.57
N LYS A 77 -13.41 9.73 -4.41
CA LYS A 77 -12.39 9.72 -3.36
C LYS A 77 -13.04 9.83 -1.98
N VAL A 78 -12.50 9.08 -1.02
CA VAL A 78 -12.82 9.30 0.38
C VAL A 78 -12.24 10.65 0.80
N THR A 79 -13.06 11.50 1.42
CA THR A 79 -12.69 12.87 1.79
C THR A 79 -12.54 13.10 3.29
N GLY A 80 -13.14 12.24 4.10
CA GLY A 80 -13.09 12.31 5.56
C GLY A 80 -11.92 11.53 6.16
N PRO A 81 -11.88 11.41 7.49
CA PRO A 81 -10.89 10.59 8.18
C PRO A 81 -11.08 9.10 7.82
N VAL A 82 -9.98 8.38 7.73
CA VAL A 82 -9.94 7.00 7.24
C VAL A 82 -9.39 6.06 8.29
N ARG A 83 -10.05 4.92 8.46
CA ARG A 83 -9.44 3.72 9.02
C ARG A 83 -8.99 2.82 7.89
N MET A 84 -7.71 2.44 7.88
CA MET A 84 -7.16 1.47 6.94
C MET A 84 -6.75 0.20 7.68
N VAL A 85 -7.13 -0.94 7.13
CA VAL A 85 -6.65 -2.25 7.55
C VAL A 85 -6.02 -2.94 6.36
N THR A 86 -4.77 -3.37 6.49
CA THR A 86 -4.09 -4.16 5.47
C THR A 86 -3.57 -5.45 6.06
N LYS A 87 -3.77 -6.56 5.34
CA LYS A 87 -3.21 -7.87 5.69
C LYS A 87 -2.37 -8.36 4.53
N TRP A 88 -1.08 -8.50 4.79
CA TRP A 88 -0.08 -8.90 3.81
C TRP A 88 0.23 -10.38 3.98
N ILE A 89 -0.15 -11.18 3.00
CA ILE A 89 0.04 -12.62 3.02
C ILE A 89 1.18 -12.98 2.07
N PHE A 90 2.28 -13.41 2.65
CA PHE A 90 3.47 -13.84 1.90
C PHE A 90 3.42 -15.33 1.62
N PRO A 91 4.03 -15.79 0.51
CA PRO A 91 4.04 -17.21 0.16
C PRO A 91 4.58 -18.08 1.29
N LEU A 92 3.88 -19.16 1.56
CA LEU A 92 4.25 -20.12 2.59
C LEU A 92 5.63 -20.71 2.30
N ILE A 93 6.47 -20.78 3.32
CA ILE A 93 7.80 -21.39 3.28
C ILE A 93 7.90 -22.54 4.27
N ASN A 94 8.92 -23.39 4.12
CA ASN A 94 9.16 -24.50 5.03
C ASN A 94 9.32 -24.03 6.49
N GLY A 95 8.72 -24.75 7.42
CA GLY A 95 8.75 -24.46 8.85
C GLY A 95 7.63 -23.53 9.33
N HIS A 96 6.74 -23.08 8.43
CA HIS A 96 5.57 -22.27 8.77
C HIS A 96 4.27 -22.94 8.30
N GLN A 97 3.18 -22.62 8.97
CA GLN A 97 1.82 -23.03 8.62
C GLN A 97 1.03 -21.86 8.04
N ASN A 98 -0.03 -22.19 7.31
CA ASN A 98 -0.94 -21.19 6.79
C ASN A 98 -1.57 -20.36 7.91
N GLY A 99 -1.39 -19.05 7.85
CA GLY A 99 -1.87 -18.11 8.86
C GLY A 99 -0.88 -17.79 9.98
N ASP A 100 0.32 -18.38 9.97
CA ASP A 100 1.37 -18.01 10.93
C ASP A 100 1.76 -16.53 10.75
N TRP A 101 2.00 -15.87 11.88
CA TRP A 101 2.49 -14.50 11.88
C TRP A 101 3.88 -14.41 11.26
N LYS A 102 4.04 -13.49 10.32
CA LYS A 102 5.36 -13.18 9.75
C LYS A 102 6.00 -12.03 10.54
N TYR A 103 7.06 -12.35 11.28
CA TYR A 103 7.81 -11.37 12.09
C TYR A 103 9.20 -11.05 11.56
N THR A 104 9.42 -11.31 10.27
CA THR A 104 10.63 -10.97 9.54
C THR A 104 10.37 -9.82 8.56
N LYS A 105 11.42 -9.29 7.92
CA LYS A 105 11.29 -8.25 6.90
C LYS A 105 10.29 -8.63 5.78
N PRO A 106 9.67 -7.63 5.13
CA PRO A 106 9.84 -6.18 5.29
C PRO A 106 9.13 -5.63 6.53
N ASP A 107 9.52 -4.44 6.98
CA ASP A 107 8.90 -3.74 8.10
C ASP A 107 7.51 -3.22 7.71
N ASN A 108 6.54 -3.36 8.62
CA ASN A 108 5.15 -3.00 8.35
C ASN A 108 4.98 -1.55 7.89
N GLY A 109 5.57 -0.61 8.59
CA GLY A 109 5.44 0.81 8.26
C GLY A 109 6.00 1.14 6.87
N ASN A 110 7.20 0.65 6.56
CA ASN A 110 7.87 0.90 5.29
C ASN A 110 7.16 0.23 4.11
N MET A 111 6.69 -0.99 4.30
CA MET A 111 5.95 -1.76 3.32
C MET A 111 4.60 -1.09 3.00
N ASN A 112 3.85 -0.74 4.04
CA ASN A 112 2.53 -0.15 3.87
C ASN A 112 2.60 1.27 3.29
N LYS A 113 3.65 2.03 3.59
CA LYS A 113 3.83 3.39 3.06
C LYS A 113 3.84 3.42 1.53
N LEU A 114 4.49 2.48 0.88
CA LEU A 114 4.48 2.37 -0.58
C LEU A 114 3.07 2.12 -1.12
N LEU A 115 2.29 1.26 -0.45
CA LEU A 115 0.90 0.99 -0.80
C LEU A 115 0.03 2.26 -0.63
N GLU A 116 0.20 2.97 0.49
CA GLU A 116 -0.54 4.21 0.77
C GLU A 116 -0.29 5.27 -0.30
N ASP A 117 0.97 5.44 -0.71
CA ASP A 117 1.36 6.38 -1.77
C ASP A 117 0.71 6.00 -3.12
N CYS A 118 0.71 4.72 -3.48
CA CYS A 118 0.05 4.25 -4.70
C CYS A 118 -1.46 4.48 -4.67
N MET A 119 -2.10 4.25 -3.52
CA MET A 119 -3.54 4.45 -3.36
C MET A 119 -3.92 5.93 -3.43
N GLU A 120 -3.11 6.82 -2.86
CA GLU A 120 -3.29 8.27 -2.99
C GLU A 120 -3.20 8.71 -4.45
N GLU A 121 -2.15 8.29 -5.17
CA GLU A 121 -1.96 8.62 -6.59
C GLU A 121 -3.12 8.13 -7.47
N LEU A 122 -3.69 6.98 -7.17
CA LEU A 122 -4.83 6.41 -7.90
C LEU A 122 -6.17 7.05 -7.52
N GLY A 123 -6.25 7.76 -6.41
CA GLY A 123 -7.45 8.48 -6.00
C GLY A 123 -8.40 7.71 -5.08
N PHE A 124 -7.91 6.81 -4.25
CA PHE A 124 -8.70 6.21 -3.17
C PHE A 124 -9.10 7.26 -2.12
N TYR A 125 -8.20 8.15 -1.80
CA TYR A 125 -8.39 9.30 -0.91
C TYR A 125 -7.57 10.48 -1.43
N LYS A 126 -7.79 11.65 -0.87
CA LYS A 126 -7.13 12.89 -1.32
C LYS A 126 -5.67 12.97 -0.84
N ASN A 127 -5.42 12.51 0.38
CA ASN A 127 -4.09 12.54 1.00
C ASN A 127 -3.97 11.43 2.03
N ASP A 128 -2.80 10.78 2.12
CA ASP A 128 -2.56 9.71 3.08
C ASP A 128 -2.61 10.16 4.54
N ALA A 129 -2.48 11.48 4.80
CA ALA A 129 -2.69 12.06 6.13
C ALA A 129 -4.14 11.91 6.64
N GLN A 130 -5.10 11.56 5.77
CA GLN A 130 -6.46 11.22 6.19
C GLN A 130 -6.53 9.90 6.97
N ILE A 131 -5.50 9.05 6.87
CA ILE A 131 -5.44 7.77 7.59
C ILE A 131 -5.22 8.06 9.08
N SER A 132 -6.32 8.10 9.82
CA SER A 132 -6.33 8.40 11.26
C SER A 132 -6.21 7.15 12.12
N SER A 133 -6.52 5.97 11.55
CA SER A 133 -6.38 4.65 12.19
C SER A 133 -5.80 3.68 11.18
N LEU A 134 -4.69 3.04 11.55
CA LEU A 134 -3.96 2.13 10.67
C LEU A 134 -3.67 0.80 11.38
N ILE A 135 -4.08 -0.30 10.76
CA ILE A 135 -3.75 -1.66 11.19
C ILE A 135 -3.03 -2.36 10.04
N VAL A 136 -1.81 -2.80 10.27
CA VAL A 136 -0.98 -3.52 9.29
C VAL A 136 -0.55 -4.84 9.89
N GLU A 137 -0.93 -5.93 9.25
CA GLU A 137 -0.63 -7.29 9.70
C GLU A 137 0.10 -8.06 8.59
N LYS A 138 1.01 -8.96 8.99
CA LYS A 138 1.76 -9.83 8.09
C LYS A 138 1.62 -11.29 8.46
N PHE A 139 1.40 -12.11 7.44
CA PHE A 139 1.24 -13.57 7.60
C PHE A 139 2.01 -14.34 6.55
N TRP A 140 2.30 -15.61 6.86
CA TRP A 140 2.61 -16.63 5.89
C TRP A 140 1.31 -17.32 5.46
N GLY A 141 1.15 -17.60 4.17
CA GLY A 141 -0.08 -18.25 3.73
C GLY A 141 0.00 -18.94 2.39
N GLU A 142 -0.91 -19.87 2.19
CA GLU A 142 -1.04 -20.65 0.95
C GLU A 142 -1.58 -19.81 -0.22
N VAL A 143 -2.36 -18.78 0.08
CA VAL A 143 -2.90 -17.83 -0.90
C VAL A 143 -2.26 -16.46 -0.67
N PRO A 144 -1.11 -16.18 -1.31
CA PRO A 144 -0.43 -14.91 -1.13
C PRO A 144 -1.22 -13.77 -1.76
N GLY A 145 -1.15 -12.61 -1.11
CA GLY A 145 -1.86 -11.42 -1.56
C GLY A 145 -1.91 -10.33 -0.51
N ILE A 146 -2.65 -9.28 -0.82
CA ILE A 146 -2.87 -8.16 0.08
C ILE A 146 -4.37 -7.92 0.22
N TYR A 147 -4.87 -8.09 1.44
CA TYR A 147 -6.22 -7.65 1.80
C TYR A 147 -6.20 -6.19 2.22
N ILE A 148 -7.13 -5.42 1.71
CA ILE A 148 -7.26 -3.99 1.98
C ILE A 148 -8.70 -3.67 2.34
N ARG A 149 -8.85 -2.93 3.44
CA ARG A 149 -10.10 -2.30 3.84
C ARG A 149 -9.86 -0.83 4.14
N VAL A 150 -10.63 0.02 3.51
CA VAL A 150 -10.66 1.48 3.71
C VAL A 150 -12.06 1.86 4.16
N GLU A 151 -12.18 2.41 5.35
CA GLU A 151 -13.44 2.81 5.96
C GLU A 151 -13.37 4.30 6.33
N GLU A 152 -14.34 5.07 5.84
CA GLU A 152 -14.53 6.45 6.28
C GLU A 152 -15.12 6.46 7.69
N LEU A 153 -14.53 7.27 8.59
CA LEU A 153 -14.91 7.33 10.02
C LEU A 153 -15.94 8.43 10.33
#